data_fa605cf5ba2689bae2ba54b4afc7080d
#
_entry.id   fa605cf5ba2689bae2ba54b4afc7080d
#
_cell.length_a   1.000
_cell.length_b   1.000
_cell.length_c   1.000
_cell.angle_alpha   90.00
_cell.angle_beta   90.00
_cell.angle_gamma   90.00
#
_symmetry.space_group_name_H-M   'P 1'
#
loop_
_entity.id
_entity.type
_entity.pdbx_description
1 polymer ?
#
loop_
_entity_poly.entity_id
_entity_poly.type
_entity_poly.pdbx_seq_one_letter_code
_entity_poly.pdbx_strand_id
1 'polypeptide(L)'
;MAKTMTIDGNTAAAHVAYAFSDVAAIYPITPSSPMAEVADDWAANGRVNLFGQKVKIAEMQSEAGAAGAVHGSLKAGALTTTFTASQGLLLMIPNMYKIAGEQLPAVFHVSARALAYHALSIFGDHSDVMGRRQTGFAMLASASVQEVMDLALVTHLSAIKSSIPFVHFFDGFRTSHEVQKVELIDYEDMDKLLDRDAVKRFRDRALNPEHPHLAGSAQNPDIYFQGREAANKLYLDLPDIVQDYMDKVGELTGRKYNLYDYVGAPDAENIIVIMGSGADVVEETINHLNAKGAKLGLLKVRLYRPFPADRFVKAIPASVKKIAVLDRTKESGSLGEPLYQDVVNALVECGRADIKVVGGRYGLGSKEFTPSMAKAVYDNLDGEMKNHFTAVSYTHLRAHETRRHLV
;
A
#
# COMPACT_ATOMS: atom_id res chain seq x y z
N MET A 1 -14.89 22.27 -14.78
CA MET A 1 -14.20 22.27 -13.48
C MET A 1 -14.34 20.88 -12.92
N ALA A 2 -13.26 20.29 -12.40
CA ALA A 2 -13.34 18.99 -11.74
C ALA A 2 -14.34 19.06 -10.57
N LYS A 3 -15.16 18.02 -10.41
CA LYS A 3 -16.10 17.91 -9.30
C LYS A 3 -15.30 17.66 -8.02
N THR A 4 -15.52 18.46 -6.98
CA THR A 4 -14.82 18.32 -5.70
C THR A 4 -15.77 17.85 -4.62
N MET A 5 -15.25 17.04 -3.69
CA MET A 5 -15.95 16.60 -2.48
C MET A 5 -15.05 16.78 -1.26
N THR A 6 -15.67 17.03 -0.11
CA THR A 6 -14.98 17.02 1.19
C THR A 6 -15.27 15.69 1.84
N ILE A 7 -14.28 14.79 1.84
CA ILE A 7 -14.39 13.40 2.28
C ILE A 7 -13.12 12.95 3.00
N ASP A 8 -13.21 11.83 3.69
CA ASP A 8 -12.06 11.18 4.32
C ASP A 8 -11.44 10.08 3.42
N GLY A 9 -10.31 9.54 3.85
CA GLY A 9 -9.60 8.51 3.09
C GLY A 9 -10.39 7.21 2.96
N ASN A 10 -11.16 6.81 3.96
CA ASN A 10 -12.01 5.64 3.88
C ASN A 10 -13.09 5.81 2.80
N THR A 11 -13.76 6.95 2.77
CA THR A 11 -14.76 7.28 1.76
C THR A 11 -14.15 7.35 0.36
N ALA A 12 -12.95 7.91 0.22
CA ALA A 12 -12.22 7.96 -1.04
C ALA A 12 -11.90 6.57 -1.59
N ALA A 13 -11.40 5.66 -0.74
CA ALA A 13 -11.14 4.26 -1.11
C ALA A 13 -12.43 3.52 -1.47
N ALA A 14 -13.48 3.66 -0.64
CA ALA A 14 -14.76 3.02 -0.86
C ALA A 14 -15.43 3.45 -2.17
N HIS A 15 -15.29 4.73 -2.57
CA HIS A 15 -15.83 5.25 -3.82
C HIS A 15 -15.31 4.50 -5.04
N VAL A 16 -14.00 4.27 -5.09
CA VAL A 16 -13.36 3.53 -6.18
C VAL A 16 -13.63 2.03 -6.07
N ALA A 17 -13.51 1.46 -4.87
CA ALA A 17 -13.76 0.04 -4.64
C ALA A 17 -15.18 -0.36 -5.07
N TYR A 18 -16.17 0.48 -4.76
CA TYR A 18 -17.56 0.26 -5.16
C TYR A 18 -17.71 0.23 -6.69
N ALA A 19 -17.01 1.12 -7.41
CA ALA A 19 -17.07 1.19 -8.87
C ALA A 19 -16.65 -0.13 -9.53
N PHE A 20 -15.62 -0.79 -9.02
CA PHE A 20 -14.99 -1.95 -9.64
C PHE A 20 -15.42 -3.31 -9.07
N SER A 21 -16.27 -3.35 -8.06
CA SER A 21 -16.62 -4.58 -7.37
C SER A 21 -18.04 -5.02 -7.64
N ASP A 22 -18.25 -6.33 -7.83
CA ASP A 22 -19.56 -6.97 -7.82
C ASP A 22 -19.96 -7.34 -6.38
N VAL A 23 -18.97 -7.67 -5.53
CA VAL A 23 -19.15 -8.08 -4.13
C VAL A 23 -18.12 -7.41 -3.23
N ALA A 24 -18.53 -7.03 -2.03
CA ALA A 24 -17.63 -6.72 -0.92
C ALA A 24 -17.94 -7.68 0.24
N ALA A 25 -17.02 -8.57 0.58
CA ALA A 25 -17.15 -9.45 1.72
C ALA A 25 -16.34 -8.86 2.89
N ILE A 26 -17.00 -8.58 4.00
CA ILE A 26 -16.47 -7.75 5.07
C ILE A 26 -16.61 -8.41 6.44
N TYR A 27 -15.78 -7.98 7.37
CA TYR A 27 -16.01 -8.07 8.80
C TYR A 27 -15.50 -6.77 9.43
N PRO A 28 -16.36 -6.00 10.12
CA PRO A 28 -16.01 -4.66 10.57
C PRO A 28 -14.83 -4.65 11.54
N ILE A 29 -13.86 -3.79 11.28
CA ILE A 29 -12.70 -3.54 12.15
C ILE A 29 -12.26 -2.09 12.03
N THR A 30 -12.10 -1.41 13.17
CA THR A 30 -11.56 -0.05 13.24
C THR A 30 -10.08 -0.05 12.82
N PRO A 31 -9.60 0.89 11.97
CA PRO A 31 -10.29 2.07 11.44
C PRO A 31 -10.88 1.89 10.03
N SER A 32 -11.03 0.66 9.52
CA SER A 32 -11.50 0.37 8.15
C SER A 32 -13.03 0.28 8.03
N SER A 33 -13.76 0.15 9.14
CA SER A 33 -15.22 -0.04 9.14
C SER A 33 -15.99 1.00 8.30
N PRO A 34 -15.64 2.31 8.31
CA PRO A 34 -16.37 3.29 7.52
C PRO A 34 -16.39 3.02 6.01
N MET A 35 -15.38 2.32 5.46
CA MET A 35 -15.40 1.93 4.04
C MET A 35 -16.58 0.99 3.74
N ALA A 36 -16.80 0.03 4.62
CA ALA A 36 -17.89 -0.94 4.49
C ALA A 36 -19.26 -0.29 4.72
N GLU A 37 -19.37 0.56 5.76
CA GLU A 37 -20.59 1.28 6.10
C GLU A 37 -21.06 2.18 4.96
N VAL A 38 -20.15 2.95 4.36
CA VAL A 38 -20.47 3.83 3.23
C VAL A 38 -20.84 3.01 1.98
N ALA A 39 -20.14 1.90 1.73
CA ALA A 39 -20.46 1.03 0.60
C ALA A 39 -21.85 0.36 0.74
N ASP A 40 -22.21 -0.06 1.97
CA ASP A 40 -23.52 -0.63 2.26
C ASP A 40 -24.64 0.41 2.10
N ASP A 41 -24.46 1.62 2.62
CA ASP A 41 -25.40 2.73 2.44
C ASP A 41 -25.63 3.03 0.95
N TRP A 42 -24.56 3.09 0.15
CA TRP A 42 -24.70 3.30 -1.30
C TRP A 42 -25.45 2.17 -2.00
N ALA A 43 -25.20 0.92 -1.62
CA ALA A 43 -25.91 -0.23 -2.18
C ALA A 43 -27.41 -0.21 -1.80
N ALA A 44 -27.73 0.12 -0.54
CA ALA A 44 -29.10 0.27 -0.04
C ALA A 44 -29.84 1.38 -0.81
N ASN A 45 -29.18 2.51 -1.07
CA ASN A 45 -29.72 3.65 -1.80
C ASN A 45 -29.71 3.49 -3.34
N GLY A 46 -29.33 2.33 -3.85
CA GLY A 46 -29.50 2.00 -5.27
C GLY A 46 -28.36 2.40 -6.18
N ARG A 47 -27.20 2.83 -5.64
CA ARG A 47 -26.01 3.12 -6.44
C ARG A 47 -25.56 1.87 -7.21
N VAL A 48 -25.17 2.04 -8.46
CA VAL A 48 -24.66 0.96 -9.30
C VAL A 48 -23.15 1.13 -9.56
N ASN A 49 -22.48 0.00 -9.75
CA ASN A 49 -21.07 -0.07 -10.12
C ASN A 49 -20.88 0.14 -11.65
N LEU A 50 -19.64 0.01 -12.16
CA LEU A 50 -19.33 0.13 -13.59
C LEU A 50 -19.97 -0.96 -14.46
N PHE A 51 -20.49 -2.01 -13.85
CA PHE A 51 -21.17 -3.12 -14.54
C PHE A 51 -22.70 -3.01 -14.48
N GLY A 52 -23.23 -1.89 -13.98
CA GLY A 52 -24.66 -1.61 -13.89
C GLY A 52 -25.38 -2.38 -12.78
N GLN A 53 -24.66 -2.88 -11.79
CA GLN A 53 -25.19 -3.67 -10.68
C GLN A 53 -24.93 -2.98 -9.32
N LYS A 54 -25.82 -3.22 -8.36
CA LYS A 54 -25.56 -2.89 -6.96
C LYS A 54 -24.48 -3.82 -6.42
N VAL A 55 -23.51 -3.30 -5.70
CA VAL A 55 -22.52 -4.14 -5.01
C VAL A 55 -23.21 -4.94 -3.91
N LYS A 56 -22.97 -6.23 -3.89
CA LYS A 56 -23.46 -7.10 -2.81
C LYS A 56 -22.51 -6.99 -1.61
N ILE A 57 -22.96 -6.34 -0.56
CA ILE A 57 -22.22 -6.31 0.70
C ILE A 57 -22.60 -7.56 1.51
N ALA A 58 -21.58 -8.32 1.94
CA ALA A 58 -21.76 -9.54 2.72
C ALA A 58 -20.91 -9.47 3.99
N GLU A 59 -21.56 -9.25 5.13
CA GLU A 59 -20.92 -9.31 6.43
C GLU A 59 -20.78 -10.76 6.88
N MET A 60 -19.56 -11.12 7.26
CA MET A 60 -19.19 -12.48 7.62
C MET A 60 -19.02 -12.62 9.14
N GLN A 61 -18.63 -13.81 9.60
CA GLN A 61 -18.47 -14.13 11.04
C GLN A 61 -17.07 -13.74 11.58
N SER A 62 -16.10 -13.54 10.67
CA SER A 62 -14.73 -13.15 10.98
C SER A 62 -14.03 -12.72 9.72
N GLU A 63 -12.86 -12.08 9.85
CA GLU A 63 -12.03 -11.71 8.70
C GLU A 63 -11.56 -12.94 7.91
N ALA A 64 -11.29 -14.07 8.56
CA ALA A 64 -10.98 -15.33 7.88
C ALA A 64 -12.16 -15.81 7.03
N GLY A 65 -13.39 -15.68 7.56
CA GLY A 65 -14.62 -15.95 6.80
C GLY A 65 -14.81 -14.98 5.64
N ALA A 66 -14.55 -13.70 5.84
CA ALA A 66 -14.59 -12.69 4.78
C ALA A 66 -13.59 -13.02 3.66
N ALA A 67 -12.35 -13.37 3.99
CA ALA A 67 -11.34 -13.78 3.00
C ALA A 67 -11.74 -15.05 2.25
N GLY A 68 -12.39 -16.01 2.93
CA GLY A 68 -12.95 -17.21 2.29
C GLY A 68 -14.07 -16.87 1.31
N ALA A 69 -14.96 -15.93 1.68
CA ALA A 69 -16.02 -15.44 0.81
C ALA A 69 -15.45 -14.67 -0.39
N VAL A 70 -14.42 -13.82 -0.19
CA VAL A 70 -13.68 -13.17 -1.29
C VAL A 70 -13.12 -14.20 -2.27
N HIS A 71 -12.43 -15.21 -1.76
CA HIS A 71 -11.84 -16.27 -2.60
C HIS A 71 -12.92 -16.99 -3.41
N GLY A 72 -13.99 -17.46 -2.76
CA GLY A 72 -15.08 -18.17 -3.43
C GLY A 72 -15.81 -17.31 -4.46
N SER A 73 -16.06 -16.05 -4.15
CA SER A 73 -16.70 -15.07 -5.05
C SER A 73 -15.86 -14.81 -6.30
N LEU A 74 -14.55 -14.60 -6.14
CA LEU A 74 -13.62 -14.47 -7.26
C LEU A 74 -13.59 -15.74 -8.13
N LYS A 75 -13.59 -16.92 -7.53
CA LYS A 75 -13.67 -18.20 -8.28
C LYS A 75 -14.96 -18.36 -9.05
N ALA A 76 -16.04 -17.72 -8.60
CA ALA A 76 -17.32 -17.67 -9.31
C ALA A 76 -17.36 -16.56 -10.39
N GLY A 77 -16.28 -15.80 -10.60
CA GLY A 77 -16.16 -14.79 -11.65
C GLY A 77 -16.68 -13.40 -11.23
N ALA A 78 -16.95 -13.16 -9.94
CA ALA A 78 -17.33 -11.87 -9.44
C ALA A 78 -16.09 -11.09 -8.94
N LEU A 79 -15.88 -9.87 -9.45
CA LEU A 79 -14.85 -8.97 -8.93
C LEU A 79 -15.19 -8.61 -7.48
N THR A 80 -14.26 -8.90 -6.57
CA THR A 80 -14.54 -8.84 -5.14
C THR A 80 -13.46 -8.09 -4.39
N THR A 81 -13.90 -7.23 -3.47
CA THR A 81 -13.06 -6.45 -2.56
C THR A 81 -13.35 -6.78 -1.09
N THR A 82 -12.48 -6.34 -0.21
CA THR A 82 -12.69 -6.31 1.25
C THR A 82 -11.99 -5.12 1.88
N PHE A 83 -12.46 -4.75 3.06
CA PHE A 83 -11.94 -3.66 3.88
C PHE A 83 -11.53 -4.21 5.24
N THR A 84 -10.28 -3.99 5.64
CA THR A 84 -9.75 -4.61 6.86
C THR A 84 -8.58 -3.84 7.45
N ALA A 85 -8.09 -4.29 8.60
CA ALA A 85 -6.93 -3.74 9.30
C ALA A 85 -6.36 -4.74 10.33
N SER A 86 -5.15 -4.52 10.82
CA SER A 86 -4.60 -5.14 12.02
C SER A 86 -4.65 -6.68 12.02
N GLN A 87 -5.05 -7.29 13.15
CA GLN A 87 -5.22 -8.75 13.26
C GLN A 87 -6.18 -9.31 12.22
N GLY A 88 -7.19 -8.54 11.82
CA GLY A 88 -8.12 -8.95 10.79
C GLY A 88 -7.42 -9.27 9.46
N LEU A 89 -6.47 -8.40 9.04
CA LEU A 89 -5.66 -8.65 7.86
C LEU A 89 -4.80 -9.92 8.02
N LEU A 90 -4.24 -10.16 9.22
CA LEU A 90 -3.45 -11.37 9.47
C LEU A 90 -4.29 -12.66 9.42
N LEU A 91 -5.54 -12.61 9.87
CA LEU A 91 -6.47 -13.75 9.76
C LEU A 91 -6.81 -14.10 8.31
N MET A 92 -6.64 -13.18 7.38
CA MET A 92 -6.86 -13.39 5.95
C MET A 92 -5.70 -14.09 5.24
N ILE A 93 -4.50 -14.14 5.84
CA ILE A 93 -3.25 -14.61 5.20
C ILE A 93 -3.39 -15.97 4.49
N PRO A 94 -3.98 -17.01 5.07
CA PRO A 94 -4.10 -18.32 4.39
C PRO A 94 -4.85 -18.22 3.05
N ASN A 95 -5.93 -17.43 3.01
CA ASN A 95 -6.69 -17.20 1.78
C ASN A 95 -5.96 -16.25 0.82
N MET A 96 -5.19 -15.29 1.32
CA MET A 96 -4.39 -14.40 0.48
C MET A 96 -3.37 -15.19 -0.35
N TYR A 97 -2.66 -16.16 0.25
CA TYR A 97 -1.76 -17.06 -0.51
C TYR A 97 -2.49 -17.80 -1.63
N LYS A 98 -3.71 -18.27 -1.38
CA LYS A 98 -4.51 -18.96 -2.40
C LYS A 98 -4.98 -18.02 -3.50
N ILE A 99 -5.51 -16.84 -3.15
CA ILE A 99 -5.95 -15.83 -4.10
C ILE A 99 -4.79 -15.41 -5.02
N ALA A 100 -3.61 -15.16 -4.46
CA ALA A 100 -2.41 -14.80 -5.23
C ALA A 100 -1.94 -15.97 -6.11
N GLY A 101 -1.85 -17.18 -5.57
CA GLY A 101 -1.42 -18.38 -6.30
C GLY A 101 -2.37 -18.77 -7.44
N GLU A 102 -3.65 -18.46 -7.31
CA GLU A 102 -4.67 -18.71 -8.33
C GLU A 102 -4.85 -17.51 -9.30
N GLN A 103 -4.05 -16.44 -9.14
CA GLN A 103 -4.06 -15.24 -10.00
C GLN A 103 -5.46 -14.61 -10.11
N LEU A 104 -6.05 -14.31 -8.97
CA LEU A 104 -7.38 -13.72 -8.88
C LEU A 104 -7.28 -12.22 -8.57
N PRO A 105 -7.91 -11.34 -9.38
CA PRO A 105 -7.76 -9.88 -9.28
C PRO A 105 -8.56 -9.29 -8.11
N ALA A 106 -8.13 -9.54 -6.89
CA ALA A 106 -8.71 -8.96 -5.68
C ALA A 106 -8.01 -7.64 -5.32
N VAL A 107 -8.73 -6.71 -4.74
CA VAL A 107 -8.15 -5.55 -4.07
C VAL A 107 -8.63 -5.51 -2.63
N PHE A 108 -7.68 -5.53 -1.70
CA PHE A 108 -7.93 -5.35 -0.27
C PHE A 108 -7.55 -3.93 0.11
N HIS A 109 -8.50 -3.12 0.56
CA HIS A 109 -8.23 -1.79 1.08
C HIS A 109 -7.99 -1.86 2.58
N VAL A 110 -6.86 -1.32 3.02
CA VAL A 110 -6.39 -1.43 4.40
C VAL A 110 -6.10 -0.05 4.97
N SER A 111 -6.87 0.36 5.98
CA SER A 111 -6.51 1.47 6.85
C SER A 111 -5.52 0.94 7.88
N ALA A 112 -4.22 1.00 7.55
CA ALA A 112 -3.17 0.29 8.26
C ALA A 112 -3.14 0.63 9.77
N ARG A 113 -3.12 -0.42 10.61
CA ARG A 113 -3.25 -0.33 12.06
C ARG A 113 -2.25 -1.23 12.76
N ALA A 114 -1.75 -0.76 13.91
CA ALA A 114 -0.89 -1.51 14.79
C ALA A 114 -1.45 -2.91 15.11
N LEU A 115 -0.56 -3.89 15.18
CA LEU A 115 -0.87 -5.21 15.71
C LEU A 115 -0.86 -5.19 17.25
N ALA A 116 -1.76 -5.94 17.88
CA ALA A 116 -1.66 -6.19 19.30
C ALA A 116 -0.38 -6.99 19.61
N TYR A 117 0.42 -6.48 20.52
CA TYR A 117 1.68 -7.08 20.92
C TYR A 117 1.71 -7.20 22.47
N HIS A 118 2.46 -6.36 23.19
CA HIS A 118 2.39 -6.29 24.65
C HIS A 118 1.10 -5.61 25.15
N ALA A 119 0.48 -4.81 24.29
CA ALA A 119 -0.81 -4.15 24.52
C ALA A 119 -1.55 -4.00 23.20
N LEU A 120 -2.87 -3.78 23.25
CA LEU A 120 -3.68 -3.41 22.11
C LEU A 120 -3.50 -1.93 21.79
N SER A 121 -3.27 -1.61 20.52
CA SER A 121 -3.41 -0.25 19.99
C SER A 121 -4.33 -0.27 18.78
N ILE A 122 -5.33 0.59 18.76
CA ILE A 122 -6.23 0.76 17.61
C ILE A 122 -5.69 1.76 16.59
N PHE A 123 -4.60 2.46 16.92
CA PHE A 123 -4.03 3.51 16.10
C PHE A 123 -3.11 3.00 14.99
N GLY A 124 -2.89 3.86 13.98
CA GLY A 124 -2.23 3.45 12.74
C GLY A 124 -0.73 3.25 12.86
N ASP A 125 -0.25 2.19 12.27
CA ASP A 125 1.11 1.96 11.78
C ASP A 125 1.08 0.87 10.70
N HIS A 126 2.24 0.48 10.17
CA HIS A 126 2.31 -0.48 9.06
C HIS A 126 2.60 -1.92 9.49
N SER A 127 2.49 -2.26 10.79
CA SER A 127 2.81 -3.62 11.26
C SER A 127 1.94 -4.70 10.65
N ASP A 128 0.66 -4.41 10.40
CA ASP A 128 -0.28 -5.34 9.78
C ASP A 128 0.07 -5.62 8.30
N VAL A 129 0.26 -4.56 7.50
CA VAL A 129 0.60 -4.72 6.08
C VAL A 129 1.99 -5.32 5.88
N MET A 130 2.95 -5.04 6.77
CA MET A 130 4.27 -5.65 6.72
C MET A 130 4.25 -7.13 7.14
N GLY A 131 3.40 -7.49 8.12
CA GLY A 131 3.25 -8.88 8.58
C GLY A 131 2.77 -9.85 7.51
N ARG A 132 2.16 -9.35 6.42
CA ARG A 132 1.66 -10.20 5.31
C ARG A 132 2.38 -9.98 3.97
N ARG A 133 3.46 -9.17 3.91
CA ARG A 133 4.15 -8.73 2.68
C ARG A 133 4.62 -9.85 1.74
N GLN A 134 4.69 -11.08 2.22
CA GLN A 134 5.13 -12.26 1.45
C GLN A 134 3.99 -13.12 0.90
N THR A 135 2.73 -12.66 0.98
CA THR A 135 1.56 -13.46 0.53
C THR A 135 1.41 -13.54 -0.98
N GLY A 136 2.16 -12.75 -1.75
CA GLY A 136 2.02 -12.65 -3.19
C GLY A 136 1.06 -11.55 -3.65
N PHE A 137 0.41 -10.83 -2.74
CA PHE A 137 -0.31 -9.61 -3.08
C PHE A 137 0.67 -8.49 -3.38
N ALA A 138 0.44 -7.76 -4.46
CA ALA A 138 1.11 -6.49 -4.67
C ALA A 138 0.71 -5.48 -3.57
N MET A 139 1.57 -4.51 -3.30
CA MET A 139 1.37 -3.53 -2.22
C MET A 139 1.57 -2.11 -2.74
N LEU A 140 0.51 -1.31 -2.69
CA LEU A 140 0.53 0.09 -3.08
C LEU A 140 0.13 0.97 -1.90
N ALA A 141 1.00 1.93 -1.55
CA ALA A 141 0.83 2.87 -0.44
C ALA A 141 0.34 4.23 -0.93
N SER A 142 -0.61 4.84 -0.20
CA SER A 142 -1.05 6.21 -0.41
C SER A 142 -0.72 7.08 0.80
N ALA A 143 -0.33 8.34 0.57
CA ALA A 143 0.07 9.28 1.63
C ALA A 143 -1.08 10.21 2.07
N SER A 144 -1.89 10.70 1.15
CA SER A 144 -2.97 11.67 1.39
C SER A 144 -4.33 11.15 0.92
N VAL A 145 -5.41 11.83 1.30
CA VAL A 145 -6.79 11.46 0.89
C VAL A 145 -6.96 11.53 -0.63
N GLN A 146 -6.34 12.50 -1.31
CA GLN A 146 -6.36 12.55 -2.77
C GLN A 146 -5.59 11.36 -3.38
N GLU A 147 -4.42 11.03 -2.85
CA GLU A 147 -3.67 9.84 -3.29
C GLU A 147 -4.46 8.55 -3.06
N VAL A 148 -5.24 8.46 -1.97
CA VAL A 148 -6.12 7.29 -1.75
C VAL A 148 -7.12 7.12 -2.88
N MET A 149 -7.76 8.20 -3.34
CA MET A 149 -8.69 8.16 -4.49
C MET A 149 -7.97 7.69 -5.76
N ASP A 150 -6.89 8.36 -6.12
CA ASP A 150 -6.21 8.17 -7.39
C ASP A 150 -5.49 6.81 -7.45
N LEU A 151 -4.83 6.41 -6.38
CA LEU A 151 -4.10 5.14 -6.33
C LEU A 151 -5.00 3.92 -6.07
N ALA A 152 -6.19 4.11 -5.46
CA ALA A 152 -7.21 3.06 -5.46
C ALA A 152 -7.62 2.70 -6.90
N LEU A 153 -7.80 3.71 -7.77
CA LEU A 153 -8.10 3.50 -9.19
C LEU A 153 -6.96 2.73 -9.88
N VAL A 154 -5.71 3.19 -9.73
CA VAL A 154 -4.53 2.48 -10.26
C VAL A 154 -4.51 1.03 -9.79
N THR A 155 -4.83 0.78 -8.52
CA THR A 155 -4.78 -0.55 -7.92
C THR A 155 -5.80 -1.51 -8.54
N HIS A 156 -7.08 -1.08 -8.68
CA HIS A 156 -8.12 -1.89 -9.30
C HIS A 156 -7.83 -2.18 -10.77
N LEU A 157 -7.43 -1.16 -11.54
CA LEU A 157 -7.09 -1.31 -12.95
C LEU A 157 -5.91 -2.26 -13.14
N SER A 158 -4.86 -2.12 -12.31
CA SER A 158 -3.67 -2.97 -12.36
C SER A 158 -3.98 -4.42 -11.96
N ALA A 159 -4.80 -4.63 -10.93
CA ALA A 159 -5.22 -5.96 -10.50
C ALA A 159 -5.99 -6.70 -11.61
N ILE A 160 -6.97 -6.03 -12.22
CA ILE A 160 -7.76 -6.59 -13.32
C ILE A 160 -6.86 -6.91 -14.52
N LYS A 161 -5.97 -5.99 -14.91
CA LYS A 161 -5.09 -6.16 -16.07
C LYS A 161 -4.08 -7.29 -15.88
N SER A 162 -3.45 -7.37 -14.72
CA SER A 162 -2.36 -8.32 -14.43
C SER A 162 -2.83 -9.66 -13.89
N SER A 163 -4.07 -9.75 -13.39
CA SER A 163 -4.56 -10.87 -12.56
C SER A 163 -3.77 -11.07 -11.26
N ILE A 164 -3.01 -10.08 -10.80
CA ILE A 164 -2.34 -10.08 -9.50
C ILE A 164 -3.21 -9.35 -8.48
N PRO A 165 -3.49 -9.95 -7.32
CA PRO A 165 -4.23 -9.26 -6.28
C PRO A 165 -3.38 -8.18 -5.60
N PHE A 166 -4.05 -7.13 -5.11
CA PHE A 166 -3.40 -6.00 -4.45
C PHE A 166 -3.88 -5.81 -3.02
N VAL A 167 -2.99 -5.31 -2.18
CA VAL A 167 -3.36 -4.50 -1.02
C VAL A 167 -3.02 -3.05 -1.31
N HIS A 168 -4.05 -2.24 -1.37
CA HIS A 168 -3.98 -0.79 -1.31
C HIS A 168 -4.08 -0.36 0.16
N PHE A 169 -3.08 0.33 0.66
CA PHE A 169 -3.06 0.73 2.07
C PHE A 169 -2.69 2.19 2.27
N PHE A 170 -3.21 2.73 3.33
CA PHE A 170 -2.98 4.09 3.79
C PHE A 170 -3.05 4.14 5.32
N ASP A 171 -2.50 5.17 5.92
CA ASP A 171 -2.37 5.23 7.37
C ASP A 171 -3.72 5.33 8.09
N GLY A 172 -3.98 4.38 8.98
CA GLY A 172 -5.14 4.38 9.85
C GLY A 172 -5.18 5.63 10.72
N PHE A 173 -6.36 6.25 10.85
CA PHE A 173 -6.66 7.52 11.47
C PHE A 173 -6.01 8.74 10.79
N ARG A 174 -4.71 8.72 10.50
CA ARG A 174 -3.99 9.85 9.89
C ARG A 174 -4.49 10.19 8.49
N THR A 175 -4.69 9.17 7.63
CA THR A 175 -5.23 9.38 6.29
C THR A 175 -6.68 8.88 6.21
N SER A 176 -6.99 7.76 6.87
CA SER A 176 -8.30 7.14 6.75
C SER A 176 -9.47 7.99 7.28
N HIS A 177 -9.22 8.83 8.29
CA HIS A 177 -10.21 9.73 8.90
C HIS A 177 -9.87 11.21 8.72
N GLU A 178 -8.82 11.52 7.98
CA GLU A 178 -8.52 12.91 7.63
C GLU A 178 -9.52 13.39 6.58
N VAL A 179 -10.20 14.50 6.87
CA VAL A 179 -11.17 15.10 5.98
C VAL A 179 -10.50 16.16 5.12
N GLN A 180 -10.46 15.92 3.82
CA GLN A 180 -9.88 16.84 2.83
C GLN A 180 -10.86 17.15 1.72
N LYS A 181 -10.68 18.31 1.08
CA LYS A 181 -11.32 18.62 -0.19
C LYS A 181 -10.52 17.96 -1.30
N VAL A 182 -11.12 16.97 -1.97
CA VAL A 182 -10.48 16.20 -3.04
C VAL A 182 -11.23 16.41 -4.36
N GLU A 183 -10.51 16.23 -5.46
CA GLU A 183 -11.10 16.14 -6.80
C GLU A 183 -11.61 14.71 -7.00
N LEU A 184 -12.91 14.59 -7.21
CA LEU A 184 -13.56 13.30 -7.42
C LEU A 184 -13.33 12.81 -8.84
N ILE A 185 -12.93 11.56 -9.00
CA ILE A 185 -12.93 10.87 -10.29
C ILE A 185 -14.33 10.26 -10.49
N ASP A 186 -15.02 10.68 -11.53
CA ASP A 186 -16.36 10.15 -11.83
C ASP A 186 -16.28 8.74 -12.43
N TYR A 187 -17.34 7.96 -12.31
CA TYR A 187 -17.41 6.58 -12.82
C TYR A 187 -17.24 6.50 -14.34
N GLU A 188 -17.71 7.49 -15.09
CA GLU A 188 -17.50 7.57 -16.54
C GLU A 188 -16.02 7.68 -16.90
N ASP A 189 -15.25 8.41 -16.13
CA ASP A 189 -13.82 8.56 -16.34
C ASP A 189 -13.05 7.28 -15.91
N MET A 190 -13.46 6.64 -14.83
CA MET A 190 -12.92 5.33 -14.43
C MET A 190 -13.17 4.26 -15.50
N ASP A 191 -14.35 4.25 -16.09
CA ASP A 191 -14.75 3.30 -17.14
C ASP A 191 -13.91 3.42 -18.42
N LYS A 192 -13.50 4.62 -18.78
CA LYS A 192 -12.61 4.87 -19.95
C LYS A 192 -11.25 4.18 -19.81
N LEU A 193 -10.78 3.98 -18.57
CA LEU A 193 -9.50 3.36 -18.28
C LEU A 193 -9.60 1.83 -18.08
N LEU A 194 -10.82 1.30 -17.92
CA LEU A 194 -11.05 -0.12 -17.64
C LEU A 194 -10.78 -1.00 -18.87
N ASP A 195 -9.86 -1.96 -18.72
CA ASP A 195 -9.67 -3.02 -19.74
C ASP A 195 -10.81 -4.05 -19.63
N ARG A 196 -11.84 -3.85 -20.44
CA ARG A 196 -13.02 -4.73 -20.53
C ARG A 196 -12.69 -6.15 -20.98
N ASP A 197 -11.65 -6.32 -21.80
CA ASP A 197 -11.19 -7.65 -22.22
C ASP A 197 -10.52 -8.39 -21.07
N ALA A 198 -9.79 -7.68 -20.19
CA ALA A 198 -9.24 -8.29 -18.99
C ALA A 198 -10.35 -8.74 -18.01
N VAL A 199 -11.40 -7.94 -17.85
CA VAL A 199 -12.60 -8.35 -17.08
C VAL A 199 -13.23 -9.61 -17.69
N LYS A 200 -13.39 -9.62 -19.03
CA LYS A 200 -13.93 -10.80 -19.73
C LYS A 200 -13.06 -12.02 -19.50
N ARG A 201 -11.74 -11.93 -19.70
CA ARG A 201 -10.80 -13.05 -19.44
C ARG A 201 -10.89 -13.56 -18.02
N PHE A 202 -11.04 -12.67 -17.02
CA PHE A 202 -11.24 -13.10 -15.63
C PHE A 202 -12.54 -13.87 -15.45
N ARG A 203 -13.68 -13.35 -15.97
CA ARG A 203 -14.99 -14.00 -15.85
C ARG A 203 -15.05 -15.32 -16.62
N ASP A 204 -14.40 -15.44 -17.77
CA ASP A 204 -14.32 -16.67 -18.56
C ASP A 204 -13.56 -17.80 -17.82
N ARG A 205 -12.71 -17.46 -16.84
CA ARG A 205 -12.00 -18.42 -15.97
C ARG A 205 -12.80 -18.85 -14.73
N ALA A 206 -14.02 -18.38 -14.58
CA ALA A 206 -14.87 -18.75 -13.46
C ALA A 206 -15.15 -20.26 -13.46
N LEU A 207 -15.39 -20.83 -12.27
CA LEU A 207 -15.84 -22.20 -12.14
C LEU A 207 -17.16 -22.37 -12.89
N ASN A 208 -17.16 -23.25 -13.90
CA ASN A 208 -18.30 -23.51 -14.74
C ASN A 208 -18.44 -25.03 -14.97
N PRO A 209 -19.58 -25.66 -14.62
CA PRO A 209 -19.80 -27.08 -14.82
C PRO A 209 -19.77 -27.50 -16.29
N GLU A 210 -20.03 -26.60 -17.24
CA GLU A 210 -19.93 -26.90 -18.68
C GLU A 210 -18.46 -26.91 -19.17
N HIS A 211 -17.56 -26.26 -18.45
CA HIS A 211 -16.12 -26.24 -18.73
C HIS A 211 -15.34 -26.49 -17.43
N PRO A 212 -15.42 -27.71 -16.88
CA PRO A 212 -14.84 -28.03 -15.59
C PRO A 212 -13.31 -27.95 -15.63
N HIS A 213 -12.71 -27.38 -14.62
CA HIS A 213 -11.27 -27.42 -14.40
C HIS A 213 -10.97 -27.61 -12.91
N LEU A 214 -9.82 -28.21 -12.64
CA LEU A 214 -9.35 -28.43 -11.28
C LEU A 214 -8.48 -27.27 -10.82
N ALA A 215 -8.80 -26.67 -9.68
CA ALA A 215 -8.03 -25.60 -9.07
C ALA A 215 -7.85 -25.87 -7.57
N GLY A 216 -6.71 -25.43 -7.01
CA GLY A 216 -6.42 -25.55 -5.58
C GLY A 216 -6.21 -26.99 -5.09
N SER A 217 -5.87 -27.93 -6.00
CA SER A 217 -5.58 -29.31 -5.67
C SER A 217 -4.19 -29.48 -5.02
N ALA A 218 -3.97 -30.67 -4.41
CA ALA A 218 -2.64 -31.05 -3.95
C ALA A 218 -1.71 -31.34 -5.15
N GLN A 219 -0.46 -30.92 -5.06
CA GLN A 219 0.57 -31.16 -6.04
C GLN A 219 1.80 -31.79 -5.38
N ASN A 220 2.43 -32.74 -6.08
CA ASN A 220 3.69 -33.36 -5.68
C ASN A 220 4.89 -32.40 -5.97
N PRO A 221 6.08 -32.68 -5.39
CA PRO A 221 7.27 -31.84 -5.55
C PRO A 221 7.68 -31.56 -7.00
N ASP A 222 7.44 -32.51 -7.90
CA ASP A 222 7.75 -32.43 -9.33
C ASP A 222 6.90 -31.40 -10.11
N ILE A 223 5.74 -31.02 -9.58
CA ILE A 223 4.83 -30.04 -10.21
C ILE A 223 4.80 -28.71 -9.44
N TYR A 224 4.78 -28.78 -8.10
CA TYR A 224 4.59 -27.62 -7.24
C TYR A 224 5.68 -26.56 -7.43
N PHE A 225 6.95 -26.98 -7.50
CA PHE A 225 8.08 -26.05 -7.66
C PHE A 225 7.97 -25.26 -8.97
N GLN A 226 7.72 -25.95 -10.10
CA GLN A 226 7.58 -25.30 -11.41
C GLN A 226 6.39 -24.35 -11.44
N GLY A 227 5.26 -24.72 -10.83
CA GLY A 227 4.10 -23.83 -10.72
C GLY A 227 4.40 -22.54 -9.95
N ARG A 228 5.19 -22.64 -8.87
CA ARG A 228 5.64 -21.47 -8.10
C ARG A 228 6.56 -20.55 -8.91
N GLU A 229 7.52 -21.11 -9.64
CA GLU A 229 8.47 -20.35 -10.46
C GLU A 229 7.80 -19.73 -11.71
N ALA A 230 6.82 -20.39 -12.31
CA ALA A 230 6.11 -19.86 -13.47
C ALA A 230 5.41 -18.52 -13.22
N ALA A 231 5.06 -18.21 -11.97
CA ALA A 231 4.45 -16.95 -11.59
C ALA A 231 5.44 -15.77 -11.61
N ASN A 232 6.75 -16.00 -11.61
CA ASN A 232 7.77 -14.93 -11.51
C ASN A 232 7.60 -13.88 -12.60
N LYS A 233 7.32 -14.29 -13.85
CA LYS A 233 7.11 -13.35 -14.96
C LYS A 233 6.02 -12.33 -14.69
N LEU A 234 4.93 -12.71 -14.06
CA LEU A 234 3.82 -11.81 -13.75
C LEU A 234 4.25 -10.68 -12.82
N TYR A 235 5.07 -11.01 -11.82
CA TYR A 235 5.60 -10.02 -10.88
C TYR A 235 6.69 -9.14 -11.49
N LEU A 236 7.44 -9.63 -12.48
CA LEU A 236 8.42 -8.84 -13.24
C LEU A 236 7.74 -7.84 -14.17
N ASP A 237 6.62 -8.21 -14.80
CA ASP A 237 5.86 -7.34 -15.69
C ASP A 237 4.98 -6.31 -14.92
N LEU A 238 4.64 -6.59 -13.67
CA LEU A 238 3.68 -5.80 -12.90
C LEU A 238 4.07 -4.32 -12.68
N PRO A 239 5.34 -3.96 -12.40
CA PRO A 239 5.74 -2.56 -12.25
C PRO A 239 5.45 -1.70 -13.49
N ASP A 240 5.57 -2.26 -14.69
CA ASP A 240 5.24 -1.57 -15.93
C ASP A 240 3.74 -1.30 -16.06
N ILE A 241 2.92 -2.29 -15.69
CA ILE A 241 1.46 -2.17 -15.69
C ILE A 241 1.00 -1.10 -14.69
N VAL A 242 1.59 -1.09 -13.49
CA VAL A 242 1.25 -0.10 -12.46
C VAL A 242 1.65 1.31 -12.91
N GLN A 243 2.84 1.48 -13.48
CA GLN A 243 3.29 2.78 -13.97
C GLN A 243 2.42 3.28 -15.14
N ASP A 244 2.06 2.41 -16.08
CA ASP A 244 1.16 2.75 -17.20
C ASP A 244 -0.18 3.28 -16.70
N TYR A 245 -0.76 2.66 -15.65
CA TYR A 245 -1.99 3.17 -15.06
C TYR A 245 -1.78 4.42 -14.20
N MET A 246 -0.64 4.59 -13.55
CA MET A 246 -0.29 5.87 -12.90
C MET A 246 -0.21 7.00 -13.92
N ASP A 247 0.39 6.75 -15.08
CA ASP A 247 0.49 7.74 -16.16
C ASP A 247 -0.88 8.08 -16.74
N LYS A 248 -1.74 7.09 -17.00
CA LYS A 248 -3.13 7.30 -17.49
C LYS A 248 -3.99 8.06 -16.49
N VAL A 249 -3.88 7.75 -15.18
CA VAL A 249 -4.56 8.52 -14.13
C VAL A 249 -4.00 9.94 -14.07
N GLY A 250 -2.69 10.09 -14.28
CA GLY A 250 -2.04 11.41 -14.40
C GLY A 250 -2.56 12.24 -15.57
N GLU A 251 -2.74 11.63 -16.74
CA GLU A 251 -3.34 12.28 -17.91
C GLU A 251 -4.79 12.71 -17.64
N LEU A 252 -5.56 11.88 -16.95
CA LEU A 252 -6.95 12.16 -16.59
C LEU A 252 -7.08 13.29 -15.57
N THR A 253 -6.21 13.32 -14.57
CA THR A 253 -6.36 14.16 -13.36
C THR A 253 -5.43 15.37 -13.32
N GLY A 254 -4.39 15.38 -14.14
CA GLY A 254 -3.31 16.36 -14.10
C GLY A 254 -2.31 16.15 -12.95
N ARG A 255 -2.48 15.08 -12.12
CA ARG A 255 -1.59 14.73 -11.01
C ARG A 255 -0.63 13.61 -11.43
N LYS A 256 0.65 13.81 -11.21
CA LYS A 256 1.68 12.85 -11.63
C LYS A 256 2.09 11.95 -10.48
N TYR A 257 2.09 10.64 -10.74
CA TYR A 257 2.52 9.60 -9.81
C TYR A 257 3.53 8.68 -10.47
N ASN A 258 4.54 8.26 -9.71
CA ASN A 258 5.47 7.21 -10.11
C ASN A 258 5.54 6.14 -9.01
N LEU A 259 6.09 4.98 -9.34
CA LEU A 259 6.33 3.90 -8.37
C LEU A 259 7.18 4.40 -7.20
N TYR A 260 8.14 5.27 -7.52
CA TYR A 260 9.02 5.98 -6.59
C TYR A 260 9.13 7.44 -7.04
N ASP A 261 8.77 8.38 -6.17
CA ASP A 261 8.86 9.80 -6.48
C ASP A 261 9.96 10.48 -5.67
N TYR A 262 10.93 11.02 -6.40
CA TYR A 262 11.93 11.88 -5.81
C TYR A 262 11.44 13.32 -5.73
N VAL A 263 11.61 13.94 -4.56
CA VAL A 263 11.32 15.34 -4.30
C VAL A 263 12.51 15.98 -3.60
N GLY A 264 12.86 17.21 -3.95
CA GLY A 264 13.90 17.99 -3.28
C GLY A 264 15.00 18.49 -4.21
N ALA A 265 16.17 18.76 -3.65
CA ALA A 265 17.29 19.31 -4.41
C ALA A 265 17.86 18.27 -5.40
N PRO A 266 18.07 18.62 -6.68
CA PRO A 266 18.58 17.68 -7.69
C PRO A 266 19.99 17.19 -7.42
N ASP A 267 20.75 17.90 -6.59
CA ASP A 267 22.11 17.61 -6.18
C ASP A 267 22.20 17.23 -4.69
N ALA A 268 21.11 16.73 -4.10
CA ALA A 268 21.08 16.28 -2.71
C ALA A 268 22.08 15.13 -2.47
N GLU A 269 22.85 15.23 -1.40
CA GLU A 269 23.72 14.15 -0.91
C GLU A 269 23.03 13.29 0.17
N ASN A 270 22.05 13.85 0.87
CA ASN A 270 21.29 13.21 1.94
C ASN A 270 19.82 13.12 1.56
N ILE A 271 19.25 11.92 1.64
CA ILE A 271 17.82 11.72 1.39
C ILE A 271 17.17 10.87 2.49
N ILE A 272 15.85 11.07 2.65
CA ILE A 272 14.99 10.15 3.40
C ILE A 272 14.20 9.30 2.40
N VAL A 273 14.05 8.00 2.69
CA VAL A 273 13.15 7.07 1.99
C VAL A 273 12.03 6.69 2.95
N ILE A 274 10.76 6.84 2.54
CA ILE A 274 9.59 6.66 3.41
C ILE A 274 8.34 6.26 2.61
N MET A 275 7.36 5.64 3.27
CA MET A 275 6.02 5.33 2.76
C MET A 275 4.93 5.97 3.61
N GLY A 276 3.76 6.21 3.01
CA GLY A 276 2.55 6.69 3.70
C GLY A 276 2.61 8.17 4.09
N SER A 277 1.75 8.58 5.01
CA SER A 277 1.50 9.98 5.35
C SER A 277 2.73 10.72 5.92
N GLY A 278 3.70 9.99 6.45
CA GLY A 278 4.96 10.61 6.91
C GLY A 278 5.75 11.28 5.78
N ALA A 279 5.52 10.90 4.53
CA ALA A 279 6.18 11.50 3.37
C ALA A 279 5.83 12.98 3.21
N ASP A 280 4.59 13.38 3.49
CA ASP A 280 4.14 14.77 3.36
C ASP A 280 4.82 15.66 4.41
N VAL A 281 5.02 15.15 5.63
CA VAL A 281 5.77 15.86 6.68
C VAL A 281 7.23 16.07 6.27
N VAL A 282 7.85 15.07 5.68
CA VAL A 282 9.24 15.18 5.19
C VAL A 282 9.33 16.16 4.03
N GLU A 283 8.39 16.09 3.07
CA GLU A 283 8.35 17.00 1.92
C GLU A 283 8.23 18.46 2.34
N GLU A 284 7.30 18.79 3.23
CA GLU A 284 7.14 20.13 3.76
C GLU A 284 8.42 20.60 4.48
N THR A 285 9.04 19.68 5.23
CA THR A 285 10.30 19.97 5.94
C THR A 285 11.44 20.30 4.97
N ILE A 286 11.64 19.50 3.92
CA ILE A 286 12.72 19.76 2.96
C ILE A 286 12.45 20.99 2.12
N ASN A 287 11.19 21.27 1.76
CA ASN A 287 10.81 22.49 1.05
C ASN A 287 11.23 23.73 1.86
N HIS A 288 10.92 23.75 3.16
CA HIS A 288 11.31 24.83 4.05
C HIS A 288 12.85 24.95 4.21
N LEU A 289 13.56 23.83 4.37
CA LEU A 289 15.01 23.83 4.57
C LEU A 289 15.77 24.15 3.29
N ASN A 290 15.34 23.62 2.14
CA ASN A 290 15.96 23.89 0.85
C ASN A 290 15.77 25.35 0.42
N ALA A 291 14.65 25.98 0.77
CA ALA A 291 14.44 27.42 0.59
C ALA A 291 15.45 28.27 1.40
N LYS A 292 16.06 27.68 2.43
CA LYS A 292 17.15 28.30 3.24
C LYS A 292 18.55 27.88 2.81
N GLY A 293 18.68 27.18 1.67
CA GLY A 293 19.96 26.78 1.11
C GLY A 293 20.45 25.38 1.51
N ALA A 294 19.62 24.56 2.17
CA ALA A 294 19.89 23.15 2.34
C ALA A 294 19.81 22.42 0.98
N LYS A 295 20.38 21.21 0.89
CA LYS A 295 20.35 20.36 -0.29
C LYS A 295 19.88 18.96 0.12
N LEU A 296 18.62 18.87 0.45
CA LEU A 296 17.98 17.66 0.98
C LEU A 296 16.99 17.09 -0.02
N GLY A 297 16.82 15.78 0.01
CA GLY A 297 15.87 15.07 -0.84
C GLY A 297 15.05 14.03 -0.08
N LEU A 298 13.95 13.68 -0.68
CA LEU A 298 12.97 12.67 -0.24
C LEU A 298 12.69 11.72 -1.38
N LEU A 299 12.65 10.42 -1.11
CA LEU A 299 12.12 9.42 -2.02
C LEU A 299 10.86 8.79 -1.40
N LYS A 300 9.72 9.07 -2.01
CA LYS A 300 8.43 8.47 -1.64
C LYS A 300 8.30 7.11 -2.29
N VAL A 301 8.00 6.08 -1.52
CA VAL A 301 7.74 4.72 -2.02
C VAL A 301 6.24 4.51 -2.11
N ARG A 302 5.71 4.27 -3.32
CA ARG A 302 4.31 3.89 -3.52
C ARG A 302 4.14 2.41 -3.80
N LEU A 303 4.82 1.86 -4.81
CA LEU A 303 4.82 0.41 -5.03
C LEU A 303 5.87 -0.24 -4.14
N TYR A 304 5.41 -1.01 -3.14
CA TYR A 304 6.31 -1.70 -2.21
C TYR A 304 6.50 -3.19 -2.58
N ARG A 305 5.49 -3.84 -3.16
CA ARG A 305 5.58 -5.19 -3.71
C ARG A 305 4.87 -5.25 -5.07
N PRO A 306 5.55 -5.81 -6.10
CA PRO A 306 6.97 -6.17 -6.12
C PRO A 306 7.85 -4.94 -5.87
N PHE A 307 9.13 -5.16 -5.50
CA PHE A 307 10.09 -4.08 -5.30
C PHE A 307 11.12 -4.10 -6.45
N PRO A 308 10.88 -3.36 -7.55
CA PRO A 308 11.79 -3.31 -8.69
C PRO A 308 13.05 -2.49 -8.33
N ALA A 309 14.13 -3.19 -7.94
CA ALA A 309 15.35 -2.60 -7.43
C ALA A 309 16.00 -1.61 -8.42
N ASP A 310 16.02 -1.94 -9.70
CA ASP A 310 16.53 -1.10 -10.77
C ASP A 310 15.81 0.24 -10.88
N ARG A 311 14.46 0.24 -10.79
CA ARG A 311 13.64 1.45 -10.83
C ARG A 311 13.78 2.28 -9.56
N PHE A 312 13.85 1.60 -8.41
CA PHE A 312 14.12 2.26 -7.13
C PHE A 312 15.45 3.02 -7.18
N VAL A 313 16.51 2.35 -7.58
CA VAL A 313 17.85 2.96 -7.64
C VAL A 313 17.94 4.06 -8.72
N LYS A 314 17.26 3.89 -9.86
CA LYS A 314 17.18 4.91 -10.91
C LYS A 314 16.46 6.19 -10.44
N ALA A 315 15.55 6.10 -9.49
CA ALA A 315 14.86 7.27 -8.94
C ALA A 315 15.73 8.07 -7.95
N ILE A 316 16.87 7.50 -7.51
CA ILE A 316 17.80 8.17 -6.59
C ILE A 316 18.80 9.04 -7.40
N PRO A 317 18.92 10.35 -7.10
CA PRO A 317 19.96 11.19 -7.72
C PRO A 317 21.37 10.61 -7.58
N ALA A 318 22.19 10.78 -8.63
CA ALA A 318 23.56 10.28 -8.63
C ALA A 318 24.45 10.89 -7.53
N SER A 319 24.10 12.09 -7.07
CA SER A 319 24.78 12.82 -5.99
C SER A 319 24.61 12.22 -4.60
N VAL A 320 23.61 11.34 -4.41
CA VAL A 320 23.25 10.81 -3.08
C VAL A 320 24.37 9.92 -2.54
N LYS A 321 24.78 10.21 -1.31
CA LYS A 321 25.81 9.48 -0.55
C LYS A 321 25.25 8.80 0.71
N LYS A 322 24.15 9.34 1.26
CA LYS A 322 23.58 8.87 2.52
C LYS A 322 22.05 8.81 2.47
N ILE A 323 21.52 7.73 2.97
CA ILE A 323 20.08 7.48 3.02
C ILE A 323 19.67 7.15 4.45
N ALA A 324 18.61 7.81 4.94
CA ALA A 324 17.85 7.35 6.10
C ALA A 324 16.55 6.72 5.62
N VAL A 325 16.34 5.44 5.94
CA VAL A 325 15.09 4.74 5.64
C VAL A 325 14.20 4.79 6.86
N LEU A 326 12.99 5.31 6.71
CA LEU A 326 12.01 5.42 7.78
C LEU A 326 10.89 4.40 7.61
N ASP A 327 10.84 3.45 8.52
CA ASP A 327 9.78 2.45 8.62
C ASP A 327 8.75 2.83 9.70
N ARG A 328 7.46 2.71 9.37
CA ARG A 328 6.37 2.88 10.34
C ARG A 328 5.93 1.54 10.92
N THR A 329 6.89 0.69 11.21
CA THR A 329 6.71 -0.63 11.80
C THR A 329 7.92 -1.00 12.64
N LYS A 330 7.76 -2.04 13.47
CA LYS A 330 8.87 -2.66 14.19
C LYS A 330 8.81 -4.16 13.98
N GLU A 331 9.85 -4.73 13.39
CA GLU A 331 10.04 -6.17 13.27
C GLU A 331 10.99 -6.66 14.35
N SER A 332 10.43 -7.24 15.42
CA SER A 332 11.20 -7.69 16.58
C SER A 332 12.13 -8.85 16.22
N GLY A 333 13.41 -8.73 16.52
CA GLY A 333 14.43 -9.77 16.26
C GLY A 333 15.01 -9.75 14.86
N SER A 334 14.57 -8.84 13.98
CA SER A 334 15.15 -8.66 12.65
C SER A 334 16.40 -7.77 12.69
N LEU A 335 17.23 -7.87 11.66
CA LEU A 335 18.40 -7.00 11.43
C LEU A 335 18.02 -5.56 11.11
N GLY A 336 16.76 -5.30 10.82
CA GLY A 336 16.19 -4.00 10.51
C GLY A 336 14.75 -4.16 10.07
N GLU A 337 14.06 -3.06 9.91
CA GLU A 337 12.67 -3.03 9.47
C GLU A 337 12.57 -3.34 7.96
N PRO A 338 11.40 -3.75 7.46
CA PRO A 338 11.25 -4.29 6.11
C PRO A 338 11.71 -3.37 4.98
N LEU A 339 11.31 -2.08 5.00
CA LEU A 339 11.71 -1.15 3.95
C LEU A 339 13.23 -0.91 3.97
N TYR A 340 13.82 -0.77 5.17
CA TYR A 340 15.26 -0.63 5.30
C TYR A 340 16.01 -1.81 4.68
N GLN A 341 15.57 -3.04 4.94
CA GLN A 341 16.20 -4.23 4.37
C GLN A 341 16.10 -4.27 2.85
N ASP A 342 14.92 -3.95 2.30
CA ASP A 342 14.71 -3.93 0.84
C ASP A 342 15.55 -2.85 0.16
N VAL A 343 15.69 -1.67 0.76
CA VAL A 343 16.53 -0.58 0.23
C VAL A 343 18.01 -0.99 0.22
N VAL A 344 18.49 -1.58 1.32
CA VAL A 344 19.89 -2.05 1.38
C VAL A 344 20.16 -3.11 0.31
N ASN A 345 19.26 -4.10 0.16
CA ASN A 345 19.40 -5.13 -0.85
C ASN A 345 19.37 -4.56 -2.28
N ALA A 346 18.44 -3.65 -2.58
CA ALA A 346 18.33 -3.02 -3.89
C ALA A 346 19.59 -2.23 -4.27
N LEU A 347 20.18 -1.51 -3.32
CA LEU A 347 21.43 -0.77 -3.56
C LEU A 347 22.60 -1.72 -3.85
N VAL A 348 22.69 -2.84 -3.14
CA VAL A 348 23.73 -3.86 -3.38
C VAL A 348 23.54 -4.50 -4.75
N GLU A 349 22.33 -4.97 -5.09
CA GLU A 349 22.03 -5.60 -6.37
C GLU A 349 22.30 -4.68 -7.58
N CYS A 350 22.04 -3.38 -7.42
CA CYS A 350 22.23 -2.40 -8.50
C CYS A 350 23.58 -1.67 -8.47
N GLY A 351 24.56 -2.16 -7.69
CA GLY A 351 25.91 -1.64 -7.68
C GLY A 351 26.09 -0.26 -7.02
N ARG A 352 25.15 0.13 -6.14
CA ARG A 352 25.21 1.36 -5.35
C ARG A 352 25.47 1.09 -3.86
N ALA A 353 26.26 0.07 -3.55
CA ALA A 353 26.70 -0.25 -2.19
C ALA A 353 27.65 0.81 -1.56
N ASP A 354 28.08 1.79 -2.35
CA ASP A 354 28.80 2.98 -1.90
C ASP A 354 27.96 3.92 -1.04
N ILE A 355 26.64 3.89 -1.18
CA ILE A 355 25.71 4.73 -0.40
C ILE A 355 25.61 4.18 1.02
N LYS A 356 25.83 5.05 2.00
CA LYS A 356 25.65 4.71 3.42
C LYS A 356 24.17 4.77 3.80
N VAL A 357 23.63 3.69 4.40
CA VAL A 357 22.23 3.59 4.76
C VAL A 357 22.06 3.40 6.26
N VAL A 358 21.14 4.15 6.86
CA VAL A 358 20.68 3.94 8.24
C VAL A 358 19.16 3.75 8.26
N GLY A 359 18.70 2.85 9.13
CA GLY A 359 17.27 2.59 9.35
C GLY A 359 16.76 3.30 10.59
N GLY A 360 15.56 3.81 10.53
CA GLY A 360 14.87 4.43 11.65
C GLY A 360 13.38 4.09 11.70
N ARG A 361 12.82 4.13 12.89
CA ARG A 361 11.38 3.90 13.13
C ARG A 361 10.70 5.19 13.51
N TYR A 362 9.48 5.40 13.02
CA TYR A 362 8.64 6.54 13.37
C TYR A 362 7.18 6.14 13.48
N GLY A 363 6.38 6.95 14.15
CA GLY A 363 4.93 6.96 14.04
C GLY A 363 4.20 5.67 14.48
N LEU A 364 4.82 4.77 15.25
CA LEU A 364 4.17 3.55 15.74
C LEU A 364 2.94 3.91 16.58
N GLY A 365 1.81 3.20 16.32
CA GLY A 365 0.55 3.46 17.00
C GLY A 365 0.09 4.92 16.87
N SER A 366 0.27 5.55 15.70
CA SER A 366 -0.01 6.96 15.41
C SER A 366 0.74 7.96 16.27
N LYS A 367 1.89 7.56 16.87
CA LYS A 367 2.75 8.55 17.54
C LYS A 367 3.09 9.65 16.56
N GLU A 368 2.98 10.89 17.02
CA GLU A 368 3.21 12.08 16.22
C GLU A 368 4.58 12.06 15.54
N PHE A 369 4.62 12.47 14.29
CA PHE A 369 5.84 12.69 13.50
C PHE A 369 5.82 14.11 12.96
N THR A 370 6.73 14.95 13.45
CA THR A 370 6.75 16.40 13.21
C THR A 370 7.89 16.80 12.27
N PRO A 371 7.82 18.02 11.66
CA PRO A 371 8.93 18.56 10.87
C PRO A 371 10.26 18.62 11.63
N SER A 372 10.23 18.89 12.96
CA SER A 372 11.45 18.86 13.78
C SER A 372 12.05 17.47 13.92
N MET A 373 11.23 16.42 13.94
CA MET A 373 11.71 15.04 13.92
C MET A 373 12.30 14.67 12.56
N ALA A 374 11.66 15.08 11.47
CA ALA A 374 12.20 14.89 10.11
C ALA A 374 13.55 15.60 9.95
N LYS A 375 13.68 16.85 10.43
CA LYS A 375 14.96 17.55 10.46
C LYS A 375 16.02 16.79 11.26
N ALA A 376 15.67 16.28 12.44
CA ALA A 376 16.60 15.52 13.29
C ALA A 376 17.10 14.23 12.59
N VAL A 377 16.34 13.64 11.68
CA VAL A 377 16.80 12.51 10.84
C VAL A 377 17.89 12.98 9.88
N TYR A 378 17.75 14.13 9.24
CA TYR A 378 18.83 14.70 8.39
C TYR A 378 20.04 15.08 9.22
N ASP A 379 19.87 15.66 10.40
CA ASP A 379 20.97 15.97 11.33
C ASP A 379 21.73 14.69 11.72
N ASN A 380 21.04 13.55 11.88
CA ASN A 380 21.70 12.25 12.10
C ASN A 380 22.54 11.80 10.89
N LEU A 381 22.09 12.05 9.66
CA LEU A 381 22.88 11.74 8.46
C LEU A 381 24.15 12.60 8.37
N ASP A 382 24.10 13.84 8.82
CA ASP A 382 25.25 14.76 8.86
C ASP A 382 26.18 14.49 10.04
N GLY A 383 25.69 13.86 11.09
CA GLY A 383 26.39 13.55 12.34
C GLY A 383 26.91 12.11 12.42
N GLU A 384 26.54 11.43 13.49
CA GLU A 384 27.05 10.09 13.83
C GLU A 384 26.51 8.95 12.95
N MET A 385 25.49 9.19 12.14
CA MET A 385 24.80 8.16 11.36
C MET A 385 24.36 6.96 12.23
N LYS A 386 23.70 7.24 13.33
CA LYS A 386 23.15 6.18 14.22
C LYS A 386 22.16 5.33 13.42
N ASN A 387 22.40 4.02 13.39
CA ASN A 387 21.48 3.06 12.78
C ASN A 387 20.45 2.57 13.80
N HIS A 388 19.30 2.07 13.33
CA HIS A 388 18.21 1.55 14.17
C HIS A 388 17.68 2.55 15.18
N PHE A 389 17.66 3.83 14.82
CA PHE A 389 17.16 4.91 15.68
C PHE A 389 15.62 4.93 15.71
N THR A 390 15.06 5.69 16.64
CA THR A 390 13.63 5.95 16.75
C THR A 390 13.38 7.45 16.74
N ALA A 391 12.60 7.94 15.78
CA ALA A 391 12.16 9.33 15.69
C ALA A 391 10.91 9.53 16.56
N VAL A 392 11.10 9.80 17.85
CA VAL A 392 10.00 9.92 18.84
C VAL A 392 9.91 11.32 19.43
N SER A 393 11.03 12.02 19.58
CA SER A 393 11.09 13.39 20.06
C SER A 393 12.32 14.11 19.52
N TYR A 394 12.26 15.44 19.48
CA TYR A 394 13.35 16.28 18.99
C TYR A 394 14.69 16.04 19.70
N THR A 395 14.67 15.64 20.97
CA THR A 395 15.87 15.48 21.80
C THR A 395 16.39 14.05 21.89
N HIS A 396 15.66 13.04 21.36
CA HIS A 396 15.95 11.64 21.62
C HIS A 396 15.86 10.75 20.38
N LEU A 397 16.82 10.85 19.49
CA LEU A 397 17.12 9.79 18.50
C LEU A 397 17.86 8.62 19.19
N ARG A 398 17.37 8.16 20.35
CA ARG A 398 18.02 7.10 21.13
C ARG A 398 17.21 5.82 21.14
N ALA A 399 17.82 4.73 20.71
CA ALA A 399 17.21 3.39 20.67
C ALA A 399 16.98 2.74 22.04
N HIS A 400 17.39 3.34 23.17
CA HIS A 400 17.50 2.64 24.45
C HIS A 400 16.71 3.19 25.64
N GLU A 401 15.91 4.26 25.52
CA GLU A 401 15.25 4.85 26.68
C GLU A 401 13.83 4.35 26.99
N THR A 402 13.28 3.43 26.19
CA THR A 402 11.94 2.86 26.44
C THR A 402 11.89 1.89 27.63
N ARG A 403 13.01 1.52 28.24
CA ARG A 403 13.02 0.60 29.39
C ARG A 403 12.63 1.23 30.72
N ARG A 404 12.55 2.56 30.83
CA ARG A 404 12.22 3.24 32.11
C ARG A 404 10.74 3.59 32.30
N HIS A 405 9.88 3.36 31.31
CA HIS A 405 8.45 3.68 31.39
C HIS A 405 7.53 2.46 31.15
N LEU A 406 8.04 1.23 31.32
CA LEU A 406 7.26 0.01 31.31
C LEU A 406 7.07 -0.52 32.75
N VAL A 407 6.60 0.33 33.68
CA VAL A 407 6.04 -0.10 34.96
C VAL A 407 4.72 0.63 35.14
#